data_1112ede0f795441392addf16a5545ca3
#
_entry.id   1112ede0f795441392addf16a5545ca3
#
_cell.length_a   1.000
_cell.length_b   1.000
_cell.length_c   1.000
_cell.angle_alpha   90.00
_cell.angle_beta   90.00
_cell.angle_gamma   90.00
#
_symmetry.space_group_name_H-M   'P 1'
#
loop_
_entity.id
_entity.type
_entity.pdbx_description
1 polymer ?
#
loop_
_entity_poly.entity_id
_entity_poly.type
_entity_poly.pdbx_seq_one_letter_code
_entity_poly.pdbx_strand_id
1 'polypeptide(L)'
;MTAKPSRLPLKRIILAEDDSSMRGFLERALAKAGYEVAAFENGRDALDRLEQEPFTLLLTDIVMPVMDGIELARRAGEIDPELNIMFITGFAAVTLNTDMQAPKDARVLSKPFHLKDLVREIDQLLAD
;
A
#
# COMPACT_ATOMS: atom_id res chain seq x y z
N MET A 1 -10.85 -1.76 27.75
CA MET A 1 -10.57 -1.65 27.22
C MET A 1 -10.11 -1.47 26.77
N THR A 2 -9.92 -1.26 26.53
CA THR A 2 -9.44 -0.93 25.86
C THR A 2 -9.15 -0.87 25.06
N ALA A 3 -9.24 -0.95 24.98
CA ALA A 3 -8.91 -0.99 24.05
C ALA A 3 -8.28 -0.43 23.45
N LYS A 4 -7.80 -0.66 22.99
CA LYS A 4 -7.13 -0.16 22.37
C LYS A 4 -7.58 0.53 21.57
N PRO A 5 -7.32 1.16 21.54
CA PRO A 5 -7.86 1.97 20.89
C PRO A 5 -7.55 2.05 19.63
N SER A 6 -7.81 1.30 19.05
CA SER A 6 -7.70 1.52 17.80
C SER A 6 -8.54 2.54 17.40
N ARG A 7 -8.13 3.50 16.87
CA ARG A 7 -8.90 4.48 16.44
C ARG A 7 -9.53 4.11 15.18
N LEU A 8 -9.14 3.14 14.47
CA LEU A 8 -9.73 2.72 13.20
C LEU A 8 -10.41 1.40 13.46
N PRO A 9 -11.77 1.36 13.42
CA PRO A 9 -12.48 0.10 13.65
C PRO A 9 -12.06 -0.98 12.69
N LEU A 10 -11.75 -0.62 11.45
CA LEU A 10 -11.18 -1.52 10.46
C LEU A 10 -9.83 -0.99 10.09
N LYS A 11 -8.93 -1.87 9.75
CA LYS A 11 -7.66 -1.43 9.21
C LYS A 11 -7.89 -0.93 7.81
N ARG A 12 -7.27 0.20 7.48
CA ARG A 12 -7.55 0.91 6.25
C ARG A 12 -6.33 0.86 5.34
N ILE A 13 -6.59 0.48 4.10
CA ILE A 13 -5.54 0.37 3.08
C ILE A 13 -5.79 1.41 2.02
N ILE A 14 -4.75 2.16 1.67
CA ILE A 14 -4.82 3.02 0.50
C ILE A 14 -4.03 2.35 -0.61
N LEU A 15 -4.66 2.19 -1.76
CA LEU A 15 -4.13 1.43 -2.89
C LEU A 15 -3.88 2.37 -4.05
N ALA A 16 -2.68 2.33 -4.60
CA ALA A 16 -2.35 3.08 -5.79
C ALA A 16 -1.94 2.11 -6.89
N GLU A 17 -2.73 2.05 -7.95
CA GLU A 17 -2.50 1.11 -9.05
C GLU A 17 -3.14 1.69 -10.31
N ASP A 18 -2.33 1.91 -11.35
CA ASP A 18 -2.83 2.54 -12.55
C ASP A 18 -3.60 1.60 -13.48
N ASP A 19 -3.37 0.29 -13.39
CA ASP A 19 -4.11 -0.67 -14.18
C ASP A 19 -5.49 -0.85 -13.58
N SER A 20 -6.54 -0.48 -14.31
CA SER A 20 -7.88 -0.48 -13.75
C SER A 20 -8.38 -1.87 -13.39
N SER A 21 -8.02 -2.88 -14.18
CA SER A 21 -8.42 -4.25 -13.88
C SER A 21 -7.78 -4.74 -12.60
N MET A 22 -6.47 -4.54 -12.48
CA MET A 22 -5.75 -4.95 -11.30
C MET A 22 -6.24 -4.17 -10.08
N ARG A 23 -6.46 -2.87 -10.24
CA ARG A 23 -6.94 -2.04 -9.14
C ARG A 23 -8.27 -2.56 -8.60
N GLY A 24 -9.23 -2.81 -9.49
CA GLY A 24 -10.52 -3.32 -9.06
C GLY A 24 -10.44 -4.70 -8.42
N PHE A 25 -9.57 -5.54 -8.98
CA PHE A 25 -9.37 -6.89 -8.48
C PHE A 25 -8.81 -6.84 -7.06
N LEU A 26 -7.78 -6.04 -6.85
CA LEU A 26 -7.17 -5.91 -5.53
C LEU A 26 -8.13 -5.29 -4.53
N GLU A 27 -8.85 -4.26 -4.96
CA GLU A 27 -9.79 -3.59 -4.08
C GLU A 27 -10.83 -4.57 -3.56
N ARG A 28 -11.39 -5.37 -4.45
CA ARG A 28 -12.42 -6.35 -4.05
C ARG A 28 -11.84 -7.43 -3.14
N ALA A 29 -10.65 -7.92 -3.47
CA ALA A 29 -10.05 -8.97 -2.66
C ALA A 29 -9.74 -8.51 -1.25
N LEU A 30 -9.22 -7.29 -1.14
CA LEU A 30 -8.87 -6.76 0.18
C LEU A 30 -10.11 -6.43 0.99
N ALA A 31 -11.14 -5.90 0.34
CA ALA A 31 -12.39 -5.63 1.03
C ALA A 31 -13.00 -6.93 1.56
N LYS A 32 -12.92 -7.99 0.75
CA LYS A 32 -13.44 -9.29 1.16
C LYS A 32 -12.66 -9.84 2.35
N ALA A 33 -11.40 -9.51 2.45
CA ALA A 33 -10.56 -9.95 3.56
C ALA A 33 -10.80 -9.15 4.83
N GLY A 34 -11.65 -8.13 4.79
CA GLY A 34 -12.01 -7.39 5.98
C GLY A 34 -11.40 -6.02 6.11
N TYR A 35 -10.70 -5.54 5.08
CA TYR A 35 -10.08 -4.22 5.14
C TYR A 35 -10.96 -3.17 4.48
N GLU A 36 -10.81 -1.96 4.94
CA GLU A 36 -11.43 -0.83 4.27
C GLU A 36 -10.41 -0.29 3.26
N VAL A 37 -10.80 -0.14 2.00
CA VAL A 37 -9.86 0.16 0.93
C VAL A 37 -10.28 1.42 0.19
N ALA A 38 -9.34 2.33 0.00
CA ALA A 38 -9.51 3.48 -0.88
C ALA A 38 -8.52 3.32 -2.03
N ALA A 39 -9.00 3.26 -3.25
CA ALA A 39 -8.18 2.92 -4.41
C ALA A 39 -8.06 4.11 -5.35
N PHE A 40 -6.86 4.31 -5.86
CA PHE A 40 -6.55 5.44 -6.73
C PHE A 40 -5.72 4.96 -7.91
N GLU A 41 -5.83 5.69 -9.02
CA GLU A 41 -5.13 5.28 -10.23
C GLU A 41 -3.74 5.90 -10.35
N ASN A 42 -3.39 6.83 -9.48
CA ASN A 42 -2.06 7.41 -9.50
C ASN A 42 -1.64 7.81 -8.10
N GLY A 43 -0.35 8.12 -7.97
CA GLY A 43 0.20 8.45 -6.65
C GLY A 43 -0.22 9.80 -6.13
N ARG A 44 -0.48 10.74 -7.02
CA ARG A 44 -0.85 12.08 -6.59
C ARG A 44 -2.17 12.07 -5.85
N ASP A 45 -3.16 11.38 -6.42
CA ASP A 45 -4.47 11.33 -5.80
C ASP A 45 -4.42 10.55 -4.48
N ALA A 46 -3.62 9.49 -4.44
CA ALA A 46 -3.45 8.75 -3.21
C ALA A 46 -2.81 9.62 -2.12
N LEU A 47 -1.79 10.39 -2.50
CA LEU A 47 -1.12 11.25 -1.54
C LEU A 47 -2.05 12.31 -1.00
N ASP A 48 -2.88 12.90 -1.87
CA ASP A 48 -3.86 13.88 -1.44
C ASP A 48 -4.79 13.30 -0.37
N ARG A 49 -5.21 12.05 -0.55
CA ARG A 49 -6.09 11.43 0.43
C ARG A 49 -5.35 11.15 1.72
N LEU A 50 -4.07 10.75 1.64
CA LEU A 50 -3.29 10.53 2.84
C LEU A 50 -3.13 11.78 3.68
N GLU A 51 -3.15 12.93 3.05
CA GLU A 51 -3.07 14.18 3.78
C GLU A 51 -4.37 14.51 4.50
N GLN A 52 -5.45 13.88 4.14
CA GLN A 52 -6.76 14.18 4.70
C GLN A 52 -7.18 13.21 5.79
N GLU A 53 -6.75 11.98 5.74
CA GLU A 53 -7.19 10.97 6.70
C GLU A 53 -6.11 9.91 6.89
N PRO A 54 -6.10 9.27 8.05
CA PRO A 54 -5.08 8.27 8.33
C PRO A 54 -5.40 6.93 7.67
N PHE A 55 -4.33 6.20 7.36
CA PHE A 55 -4.43 4.85 6.83
C PHE A 55 -3.43 3.96 7.56
N THR A 56 -3.65 2.66 7.50
CA THR A 56 -2.77 1.68 8.15
C THR A 56 -1.68 1.21 7.20
N LEU A 57 -2.00 1.11 5.92
CA LEU A 57 -1.08 0.57 4.92
C LEU A 57 -1.24 1.31 3.61
N LEU A 58 -0.11 1.62 2.99
CA LEU A 58 -0.07 2.03 1.59
C LEU A 58 0.39 0.83 0.77
N LEU A 59 -0.45 0.41 -0.17
CA LEU A 59 -0.14 -0.65 -1.12
C LEU A 59 -0.06 -0.01 -2.49
N THR A 60 1.11 -0.03 -3.12
CA THR A 60 1.29 0.71 -4.35
C THR A 60 2.15 -0.04 -5.35
N ASP A 61 1.79 0.09 -6.62
CA ASP A 61 2.69 -0.30 -7.69
C ASP A 61 3.84 0.70 -7.70
N ILE A 62 4.95 0.30 -8.29
CA ILE A 62 6.11 1.17 -8.39
C ILE A 62 6.02 2.05 -9.63
N VAL A 63 5.72 1.46 -10.78
CA VAL A 63 5.70 2.20 -12.04
C VAL A 63 4.29 2.68 -12.32
N MET A 64 4.09 3.98 -12.20
CA MET A 64 2.80 4.62 -12.45
C MET A 64 3.04 5.98 -13.05
N PRO A 65 2.08 6.49 -13.80
CA PRO A 65 2.21 7.86 -14.33
C PRO A 65 2.05 8.88 -13.21
N VAL A 66 2.48 10.07 -13.46
CA VAL A 66 2.35 11.25 -12.60
C VAL A 66 3.29 11.19 -11.40
N MET A 67 3.18 10.17 -10.57
CA MET A 67 4.06 9.99 -9.42
C MET A 67 4.26 8.50 -9.23
N ASP A 68 5.50 8.02 -9.30
CA ASP A 68 5.74 6.59 -9.13
C ASP A 68 5.59 6.19 -7.67
N GLY A 69 5.57 4.87 -7.45
CA GLY A 69 5.30 4.36 -6.12
C GLY A 69 6.40 4.63 -5.12
N ILE A 70 7.64 4.75 -5.56
CA ILE A 70 8.75 5.03 -4.64
C ILE A 70 8.62 6.45 -4.10
N GLU A 71 8.35 7.40 -4.98
CA GLU A 71 8.16 8.77 -4.54
C GLU A 71 6.92 8.89 -3.65
N LEU A 72 5.85 8.21 -4.04
CA LEU A 72 4.64 8.20 -3.23
C LEU A 72 4.94 7.69 -1.83
N ALA A 73 5.65 6.57 -1.73
CA ALA A 73 5.96 5.98 -0.43
C ALA A 73 6.82 6.91 0.42
N ARG A 74 7.79 7.57 -0.22
CA ARG A 74 8.66 8.49 0.51
C ARG A 74 7.85 9.66 1.08
N ARG A 75 6.98 10.22 0.25
CA ARG A 75 6.16 11.36 0.71
C ARG A 75 5.14 10.92 1.75
N ALA A 76 4.56 9.74 1.57
CA ALA A 76 3.60 9.22 2.53
C ALA A 76 4.27 9.02 3.89
N GLY A 77 5.52 8.55 3.90
CA GLY A 77 6.25 8.38 5.15
C GLY A 77 6.54 9.68 5.85
N GLU A 78 6.62 10.78 5.10
CA GLU A 78 6.77 12.09 5.72
C GLU A 78 5.48 12.56 6.38
N ILE A 79 4.35 12.18 5.80
CA ILE A 79 3.06 12.53 6.38
C ILE A 79 2.81 11.68 7.64
N ASP A 80 3.11 10.38 7.55
CA ASP A 80 2.85 9.47 8.65
C ASP A 80 4.00 8.48 8.74
N PRO A 81 4.96 8.72 9.63
CA PRO A 81 6.12 7.82 9.74
C PRO A 81 5.77 6.40 10.18
N GLU A 82 4.57 6.18 10.70
CA GLU A 82 4.18 4.84 11.13
C GLU A 82 3.37 4.10 10.10
N LEU A 83 3.14 4.69 8.96
CA LEU A 83 2.40 4.03 7.90
C LEU A 83 3.20 2.83 7.38
N ASN A 84 2.54 1.68 7.30
CA ASN A 84 3.16 0.51 6.69
C ASN A 84 3.13 0.66 5.18
N ILE A 85 4.15 0.16 4.51
CA ILE A 85 4.25 0.32 3.06
C ILE A 85 4.58 -1.01 2.42
N MET A 86 3.84 -1.36 1.38
CA MET A 86 4.10 -2.54 0.59
C MET A 86 4.05 -2.17 -0.89
N PHE A 87 5.08 -2.56 -1.61
CA PHE A 87 5.13 -2.38 -3.05
C PHE A 87 4.70 -3.65 -3.76
N ILE A 88 3.97 -3.49 -4.85
CA ILE A 88 3.73 -4.57 -5.79
C ILE A 88 4.37 -4.15 -7.10
N THR A 89 5.08 -5.05 -7.74
CA THR A 89 5.83 -4.66 -8.93
C THR A 89 6.04 -5.83 -9.87
N GLY A 90 6.03 -5.52 -11.16
CA GLY A 90 6.41 -6.49 -12.18
C GLY A 90 7.89 -6.54 -12.43
N PHE A 91 8.66 -5.65 -11.79
CA PHE A 91 10.10 -5.69 -11.94
C PHE A 91 10.70 -6.59 -10.90
N ALA A 92 11.90 -7.08 -11.18
CA ALA A 92 12.61 -7.85 -10.18
C ALA A 92 12.86 -6.98 -8.96
N ALA A 93 12.80 -7.60 -7.78
CA ALA A 93 13.01 -6.87 -6.56
C ALA A 93 14.38 -6.21 -6.52
N VAL A 94 15.29 -6.69 -7.32
CA VAL A 94 16.64 -6.11 -7.35
C VAL A 94 16.62 -4.64 -7.72
N THR A 95 15.61 -4.17 -8.44
CA THR A 95 15.55 -2.78 -8.80
C THR A 95 15.32 -1.87 -7.61
N LEU A 96 14.96 -2.42 -6.48
CA LEU A 96 14.76 -1.64 -5.27
C LEU A 96 16.02 -1.51 -4.44
N ASN A 97 17.09 -2.11 -4.89
CA ASN A 97 18.35 -2.00 -4.16
C ASN A 97 19.01 -0.71 -4.50
N THR A 98 19.95 -0.35 -3.77
CA THR A 98 20.89 0.73 -4.03
C THR A 98 20.24 2.08 -4.13
N ASP A 99 20.00 2.60 -5.29
CA ASP A 99 19.70 4.02 -5.44
C ASP A 99 18.27 4.40 -5.22
N MET A 100 17.42 3.43 -5.04
CA MET A 100 16.04 3.73 -4.76
C MET A 100 15.90 4.26 -3.35
N GLN A 101 15.03 5.22 -3.18
CA GLN A 101 14.83 5.82 -1.87
C GLN A 101 13.60 5.28 -1.18
N ALA A 102 13.37 4.00 -1.33
CA ALA A 102 12.26 3.35 -0.66
C ALA A 102 12.49 3.33 0.85
N PRO A 103 11.43 3.43 1.64
CA PRO A 103 11.56 3.29 3.08
C PRO A 103 12.15 1.93 3.43
N LYS A 104 12.93 1.90 4.51
CA LYS A 104 13.66 0.70 4.89
C LYS A 104 12.77 -0.47 5.19
N ASP A 105 11.63 -0.22 5.81
CA ASP A 105 10.77 -1.30 6.24
C ASP A 105 9.72 -1.67 5.21
N ALA A 106 9.80 -1.10 4.03
CA ALA A 106 8.83 -1.40 2.99
C ALA A 106 8.97 -2.84 2.54
N ARG A 107 7.85 -3.49 2.31
CA ARG A 107 7.81 -4.84 1.79
C ARG A 107 7.58 -4.80 0.30
N VAL A 108 7.97 -5.87 -0.39
CA VAL A 108 7.82 -5.94 -1.83
C VAL A 108 7.22 -7.29 -2.19
N LEU A 109 6.20 -7.26 -3.03
CA LEU A 109 5.62 -8.47 -3.59
C LEU A 109 5.69 -8.38 -5.09
N SER A 110 6.32 -9.36 -5.72
CA SER A 110 6.54 -9.34 -7.16
C SER A 110 5.36 -9.94 -7.90
N LYS A 111 4.99 -9.32 -9.01
CA LYS A 111 4.00 -9.89 -9.92
C LYS A 111 4.65 -10.97 -10.76
N PRO A 112 3.96 -12.02 -11.12
CA PRO A 112 2.59 -12.34 -10.69
C PRO A 112 2.58 -12.96 -9.28
N PHE A 113 1.49 -12.76 -8.59
CA PHE A 113 1.34 -13.33 -7.24
C PHE A 113 -0.07 -13.87 -7.11
N HIS A 114 -0.26 -14.74 -6.13
CA HIS A 114 -1.59 -15.21 -5.79
C HIS A 114 -2.21 -14.28 -4.76
N LEU A 115 -3.50 -14.03 -4.88
CA LEU A 115 -4.18 -13.15 -3.94
C LEU A 115 -4.06 -13.66 -2.51
N LYS A 116 -4.06 -14.97 -2.34
CA LYS A 116 -3.90 -15.53 -1.00
C LYS A 116 -2.58 -15.14 -0.38
N ASP A 117 -1.54 -15.08 -1.18
CA ASP A 117 -0.22 -14.68 -0.68
C ASP A 117 -0.20 -13.21 -0.32
N LEU A 118 -0.84 -12.38 -1.15
CA LEU A 118 -0.92 -10.95 -0.86
C LEU A 118 -1.65 -10.71 0.45
N VAL A 119 -2.81 -11.32 0.62
CA VAL A 119 -3.61 -11.14 1.83
C VAL A 119 -2.84 -11.64 3.04
N ARG A 120 -2.16 -12.78 2.92
CA ARG A 120 -1.38 -13.31 4.03
C ARG A 120 -0.25 -12.36 4.43
N GLU A 121 0.45 -11.80 3.44
CA GLU A 121 1.51 -10.85 3.73
C GLU A 121 0.97 -9.62 4.44
N ILE A 122 -0.17 -9.13 3.99
CA ILE A 122 -0.77 -7.95 4.60
C ILE A 122 -1.24 -8.28 6.01
N ASP A 123 -1.88 -9.43 6.18
CA ASP A 123 -2.33 -9.84 7.50
C ASP A 123 -1.16 -9.91 8.48
N GLN A 124 -0.04 -10.45 8.04
CA GLN A 124 1.14 -10.54 8.89
C GLN A 124 1.72 -9.17 9.20
N LEU A 125 1.78 -8.31 8.19
CA LEU A 125 2.34 -6.99 8.37
C LEU A 125 1.50 -6.15 9.32
N LEU A 126 0.21 -6.30 9.28
CA LEU A 126 -0.69 -5.48 10.08
C LEU A 126 -1.15 -6.17 11.37
N ALA A 127 -0.63 -7.34 11.64
CA ALA A 127 -0.97 -8.04 12.87
C ALA A 127 -0.46 -7.25 14.08
N ASP A 128 -1.22 -7.27 15.12
CA ASP A 128 -0.84 -6.58 16.35
C ASP A 128 0.09 -7.40 17.20
#